data_290f1ec0c9565608141191cea87dc1e8
#
_entry.id   290f1ec0c9565608141191cea87dc1e8
#
_cell.length_a   1.000
_cell.length_b   1.000
_cell.length_c   1.000
_cell.angle_alpha   90.00
_cell.angle_beta   90.00
_cell.angle_gamma   90.00
#
_symmetry.space_group_name_H-M   'P 1'
#
loop_
_entity.id
_entity.type
_entity.pdbx_description
1 polymer ?
#
loop_
_entity_poly.entity_id
_entity_poly.type
_entity_poly.pdbx_seq_one_letter_code
_entity_poly.pdbx_strand_id
1 'polypeptide(L)'
;MLGGIALLTYGQRRLPASLLLFALGCVGILYARPAVAWGVHQPFAPLPGIAAADMWSGLYRAALPQLPVTLLNAVVSTAKLTEDLYPERPASVRQLSLSIGLMNAATCWLGHFPSCHGCGGLAAQHLYGARTGSSMALMGLLKMALALLFG
;
A
#
# COMPACT_ATOMS: atom_id res chain seq x y z
N MET A 1 7.09 19.15 10.01
CA MET A 1 5.84 19.85 9.62
C MET A 1 4.65 18.90 9.37
N LEU A 2 4.77 17.84 8.58
CA LEU A 2 3.65 16.94 8.23
C LEU A 2 3.02 16.22 9.44
N GLY A 3 3.82 15.81 10.43
CA GLY A 3 3.34 15.19 11.67
C GLY A 3 2.49 16.12 12.56
N GLY A 4 2.79 17.42 12.55
CA GLY A 4 2.01 18.42 13.28
C GLY A 4 0.61 18.61 12.70
N ILE A 5 0.47 18.56 11.37
CA ILE A 5 -0.84 18.66 10.71
C ILE A 5 -1.68 17.41 11.03
N ALA A 6 -1.07 16.23 11.02
CA ALA A 6 -1.76 14.99 11.38
C ALA A 6 -2.25 15.01 12.85
N LEU A 7 -1.45 15.55 13.77
CA LEU A 7 -1.83 15.69 15.18
C LEU A 7 -2.94 16.72 15.39
N LEU A 8 -2.87 17.88 14.73
CA LEU A 8 -3.87 18.94 14.86
C LEU A 8 -5.23 18.57 14.27
N THR A 9 -5.24 17.68 13.26
CA THR A 9 -6.48 17.21 12.63
C THR A 9 -6.98 15.89 13.18
N TYR A 10 -6.23 15.29 14.12
CA TYR A 10 -6.62 14.06 14.80
C TYR A 10 -7.90 14.28 15.61
N GLY A 11 -8.96 13.56 15.25
CA GLY A 11 -10.27 13.68 15.89
C GLY A 11 -11.24 14.68 15.25
N GLN A 12 -10.81 15.49 14.30
CA GLN A 12 -11.73 16.36 13.55
C GLN A 12 -12.38 15.60 12.39
N ARG A 13 -13.65 15.22 12.55
CA ARG A 13 -14.42 14.51 11.52
C ARG A 13 -14.66 15.33 10.23
N ARG A 14 -14.53 16.66 10.31
CA ARG A 14 -14.85 17.57 9.19
C ARG A 14 -13.69 17.81 8.22
N LEU A 15 -12.45 17.65 8.66
CA LEU A 15 -11.26 17.83 7.83
C LEU A 15 -10.33 16.62 7.99
N PRO A 16 -10.46 15.59 7.16
CA PRO A 16 -9.60 14.43 7.25
C PRO A 16 -8.16 14.81 6.91
N ALA A 17 -7.23 14.52 7.82
CA ALA A 17 -5.80 14.79 7.66
C ALA A 17 -5.24 14.27 6.32
N SER A 18 -5.76 13.15 5.85
CA SER A 18 -5.37 12.54 4.56
C SER A 18 -5.68 13.45 3.36
N LEU A 19 -6.81 14.15 3.35
CA LEU A 19 -7.15 15.10 2.27
C LEU A 19 -6.26 16.33 2.30
N LEU A 20 -5.94 16.85 3.50
CA LEU A 20 -5.01 17.97 3.63
C LEU A 20 -3.59 17.60 3.16
N LEU A 21 -3.10 16.43 3.54
CA LEU A 21 -1.80 15.94 3.10
C LEU A 21 -1.78 15.68 1.59
N PHE A 22 -2.86 15.14 1.03
CA PHE A 22 -3.00 14.95 -0.41
C PHE A 22 -3.00 16.29 -1.15
N ALA A 23 -3.79 17.26 -0.69
CA ALA A 23 -3.84 18.61 -1.28
C ALA A 23 -2.46 19.30 -1.22
N LEU A 24 -1.75 19.20 -0.09
CA LEU A 24 -0.38 19.69 0.06
C LEU A 24 0.59 19.01 -0.91
N GLY A 25 0.45 17.69 -1.11
CA GLY A 25 1.22 16.95 -2.11
C GLY A 25 0.96 17.46 -3.53
N CYS A 26 -0.31 17.66 -3.89
CA CYS A 26 -0.69 18.23 -5.19
C CYS A 26 -0.11 19.64 -5.40
N VAL A 27 -0.22 20.51 -4.39
CA VAL A 27 0.37 21.86 -4.45
C VAL A 27 1.90 21.78 -4.59
N GLY A 28 2.54 20.84 -3.86
CA GLY A 28 3.99 20.62 -3.98
C GLY A 28 4.41 20.20 -5.38
N ILE A 29 3.66 19.31 -6.03
CA ILE A 29 3.90 18.90 -7.42
C ILE A 29 3.73 20.08 -8.38
N LEU A 30 2.67 20.86 -8.22
CA LEU A 30 2.43 22.04 -9.06
C LEU A 30 3.54 23.09 -8.90
N TYR A 31 4.06 23.25 -7.69
CA TYR A 31 5.16 24.18 -7.40
C TYR A 31 6.50 23.67 -7.97
N ALA A 32 6.81 22.40 -7.73
CA ALA A 32 8.05 21.79 -8.19
C ALA A 32 8.12 21.63 -9.71
N ARG A 33 6.97 21.60 -10.40
CA ARG A 33 6.83 21.42 -11.85
C ARG A 33 7.81 20.36 -12.38
N PRO A 34 7.79 19.13 -11.84
CA PRO A 34 8.67 18.08 -12.32
C PRO A 34 8.44 17.89 -13.83
N ALA A 35 9.50 17.74 -14.59
CA ALA A 35 9.40 17.39 -16.01
C ALA A 35 8.88 15.93 -16.08
N VAL A 36 7.57 15.79 -16.18
CA VAL A 36 6.92 14.49 -16.32
C VAL A 36 6.82 14.16 -17.81
N ALA A 37 7.50 13.11 -18.23
CA ALA A 37 7.34 12.57 -19.57
C ALA A 37 5.98 11.86 -19.65
N TRP A 38 5.05 12.46 -20.36
CA TRP A 38 3.75 11.84 -20.66
C TRP A 38 3.95 10.81 -21.76
N GLY A 39 3.57 9.57 -21.51
CA GLY A 39 3.67 8.51 -22.50
C GLY A 39 3.08 7.20 -21.98
N VAL A 40 2.88 6.24 -22.87
CA VAL A 40 2.52 4.89 -22.48
C VAL A 40 3.82 4.14 -22.17
N HIS A 41 4.05 3.88 -20.90
CA HIS A 41 5.22 3.16 -20.43
C HIS A 41 4.92 1.64 -20.36
N GLN A 42 5.94 0.84 -20.66
CA GLN A 42 5.79 -0.60 -20.51
C GLN A 42 5.71 -0.95 -19.03
N PRO A 43 4.65 -1.66 -18.59
CA PRO A 43 4.44 -1.95 -17.17
C PRO A 43 5.43 -2.98 -16.60
N PHE A 44 6.20 -3.63 -17.46
CA PHE A 44 7.16 -4.66 -17.06
C PHE A 44 8.56 -4.27 -17.54
N ALA A 45 9.43 -3.93 -16.60
CA ALA A 45 10.85 -3.85 -16.88
C ALA A 45 11.45 -5.27 -16.95
N PRO A 46 12.35 -5.57 -17.89
CA PRO A 46 13.08 -6.83 -17.85
C PRO A 46 13.85 -6.90 -16.53
N LEU A 47 13.64 -8.01 -15.79
CA LEU A 47 14.38 -8.24 -14.54
C LEU A 47 15.87 -8.29 -14.85
N PRO A 48 16.71 -7.45 -14.23
CA PRO A 48 18.15 -7.63 -14.30
C PRO A 48 18.51 -8.99 -13.70
N GLY A 49 19.57 -9.61 -14.21
CA GLY A 49 20.06 -10.86 -13.65
C GLY A 49 20.32 -10.70 -12.14
N ILE A 50 19.63 -11.47 -11.32
CA ILE A 50 19.75 -11.40 -9.85
C ILE A 50 20.93 -12.29 -9.46
N ALA A 51 21.99 -11.71 -8.93
CA ALA A 51 23.11 -12.46 -8.37
C ALA A 51 22.75 -13.05 -6.99
N ALA A 52 23.36 -14.19 -6.64
CA ALA A 52 23.17 -14.79 -5.32
C ALA A 52 23.51 -13.82 -4.17
N ALA A 53 24.51 -12.96 -4.37
CA ALA A 53 24.88 -11.91 -3.41
C ALA A 53 23.74 -10.91 -3.16
N ASP A 54 22.98 -10.56 -4.21
CA ASP A 54 21.82 -9.66 -4.09
C ASP A 54 20.68 -10.30 -3.29
N MET A 55 20.46 -11.60 -3.48
CA MET A 55 19.49 -12.37 -2.71
C MET A 55 19.82 -12.38 -1.21
N TRP A 56 21.09 -12.65 -0.86
CA TRP A 56 21.54 -12.62 0.53
C TRP A 56 21.43 -11.20 1.13
N SER A 57 21.86 -10.20 0.39
CA SER A 57 21.74 -8.80 0.82
C SER A 57 20.28 -8.40 1.04
N GLY A 58 19.39 -8.76 0.12
CA GLY A 58 17.95 -8.52 0.24
C GLY A 58 17.32 -9.25 1.43
N LEU A 59 17.73 -10.50 1.69
CA LEU A 59 17.24 -11.27 2.83
C LEU A 59 17.58 -10.57 4.16
N TYR A 60 18.84 -10.23 4.38
CA TYR A 60 19.28 -9.66 5.66
C TYR A 60 18.91 -8.21 5.84
N ARG A 61 18.95 -7.38 4.78
CA ARG A 61 18.75 -5.94 4.88
C ARG A 61 17.29 -5.53 4.73
N ALA A 62 16.48 -6.33 4.03
CA ALA A 62 15.10 -5.99 3.75
C ALA A 62 14.11 -7.01 4.35
N ALA A 63 14.23 -8.29 4.01
CA ALA A 63 13.21 -9.27 4.37
C ALA A 63 13.17 -9.55 5.88
N LEU A 64 14.32 -9.76 6.53
CA LEU A 64 14.37 -10.05 7.96
C LEU A 64 13.80 -8.92 8.83
N PRO A 65 14.20 -7.64 8.66
CA PRO A 65 13.61 -6.54 9.41
C PRO A 65 12.12 -6.32 9.12
N GLN A 66 11.66 -6.69 7.92
CA GLN A 66 10.26 -6.53 7.52
C GLN A 66 9.34 -7.61 8.12
N LEU A 67 9.86 -8.78 8.52
CA LEU A 67 9.06 -9.88 9.06
C LEU A 67 8.19 -9.46 10.26
N PRO A 68 8.73 -8.85 11.33
CA PRO A 68 7.92 -8.44 12.48
C PRO A 68 6.82 -7.44 12.09
N VAL A 69 7.15 -6.49 11.22
CA VAL A 69 6.20 -5.47 10.75
C VAL A 69 5.08 -6.10 9.96
N THR A 70 5.39 -7.01 9.04
CA THR A 70 4.38 -7.72 8.25
C THR A 70 3.50 -8.59 9.12
N LEU A 71 4.08 -9.38 10.02
CA LEU A 71 3.32 -10.28 10.90
C LEU A 71 2.40 -9.50 11.83
N LEU A 72 2.91 -8.48 12.50
CA LEU A 72 2.11 -7.74 13.48
C LEU A 72 1.08 -6.83 12.81
N ASN A 73 1.48 -6.03 11.84
CA ASN A 73 0.60 -5.03 11.23
C ASN A 73 -0.29 -5.61 10.12
N ALA A 74 0.29 -6.36 9.18
CA ALA A 74 -0.44 -6.81 8.00
C ALA A 74 -1.21 -8.12 8.22
N VAL A 75 -0.84 -8.92 9.22
CA VAL A 75 -1.50 -10.19 9.50
C VAL A 75 -2.33 -10.11 10.78
N VAL A 76 -1.69 -9.96 11.94
CA VAL A 76 -2.37 -10.03 13.25
C VAL A 76 -3.33 -8.85 13.43
N SER A 77 -2.85 -7.61 13.26
CA SER A 77 -3.70 -6.42 13.43
C SER A 77 -4.82 -6.36 12.39
N THR A 78 -4.56 -6.78 11.14
CA THR A 78 -5.59 -6.82 10.10
C THR A 78 -6.63 -7.90 10.39
N ALA A 79 -6.22 -9.09 10.84
CA ALA A 79 -7.16 -10.14 11.23
C ALA A 79 -8.09 -9.66 12.35
N LYS A 80 -7.53 -9.06 13.40
CA LYS A 80 -8.31 -8.51 14.50
C LYS A 80 -9.24 -7.39 14.04
N LEU A 81 -8.75 -6.49 13.22
CA LEU A 81 -9.57 -5.40 12.70
C LEU A 81 -10.72 -5.91 11.82
N THR A 82 -10.51 -6.97 11.02
CA THR A 82 -11.61 -7.57 10.24
C THR A 82 -12.65 -8.24 11.15
N GLU A 83 -12.24 -8.85 12.25
CA GLU A 83 -13.15 -9.41 13.23
C GLU A 83 -14.02 -8.30 13.87
N ASP A 84 -13.43 -7.17 14.22
CA ASP A 84 -14.14 -6.06 14.83
C ASP A 84 -15.08 -5.33 13.84
N LEU A 85 -14.68 -5.17 12.57
CA LEU A 85 -15.44 -4.43 11.56
C LEU A 85 -16.43 -5.30 10.77
N TYR A 86 -16.15 -6.58 10.61
CA TYR A 86 -16.91 -7.54 9.82
C TYR A 86 -17.05 -8.88 10.56
N PRO A 87 -17.75 -8.92 11.70
CA PRO A 87 -17.83 -10.09 12.55
C PRO A 87 -18.44 -11.33 11.86
N GLU A 88 -19.28 -11.10 10.85
CA GLU A 88 -19.89 -12.19 10.07
C GLU A 88 -18.90 -12.88 9.11
N ARG A 89 -17.83 -12.19 8.70
CA ARG A 89 -16.83 -12.69 7.73
C ARG A 89 -15.42 -12.22 8.06
N PRO A 90 -14.88 -12.58 9.24
CA PRO A 90 -13.54 -12.17 9.63
C PRO A 90 -12.49 -12.89 8.78
N ALA A 91 -11.42 -12.18 8.44
CA ALA A 91 -10.27 -12.79 7.79
C ALA A 91 -9.35 -13.43 8.83
N SER A 92 -9.04 -14.71 8.65
CA SER A 92 -8.13 -15.40 9.55
C SER A 92 -6.66 -15.05 9.29
N VAL A 93 -5.82 -15.18 10.32
CA VAL A 93 -4.36 -15.03 10.23
C VAL A 93 -3.78 -15.87 9.08
N ARG A 94 -4.26 -17.13 8.96
CA ARG A 94 -3.80 -18.04 7.91
C ARG A 94 -4.15 -17.53 6.50
N GLN A 95 -5.38 -17.04 6.31
CA GLN A 95 -5.82 -16.49 5.01
C GLN A 95 -5.00 -15.28 4.62
N LEU A 96 -4.77 -14.35 5.55
CA LEU A 96 -3.97 -13.15 5.30
C LEU A 96 -2.51 -13.50 4.99
N SER A 97 -1.90 -14.40 5.75
CA SER A 97 -0.52 -14.84 5.51
C SER A 97 -0.35 -15.51 4.15
N LEU A 98 -1.26 -16.43 3.80
CA LEU A 98 -1.24 -17.10 2.50
C LEU A 98 -1.46 -16.12 1.35
N SER A 99 -2.42 -15.20 1.50
CA SER A 99 -2.70 -14.19 0.48
C SER A 99 -1.50 -13.27 0.24
N ILE A 100 -0.85 -12.78 1.31
CA ILE A 100 0.37 -11.95 1.20
C ILE A 100 1.49 -12.74 0.54
N GLY A 101 1.71 -13.99 0.96
CA GLY A 101 2.74 -14.84 0.40
C GLY A 101 2.54 -15.11 -1.09
N LEU A 102 1.34 -15.53 -1.50
CA LEU A 102 1.01 -15.81 -2.89
C LEU A 102 1.08 -14.56 -3.77
N MET A 103 0.53 -13.44 -3.29
CA MET A 103 0.57 -12.18 -4.00
C MET A 103 2.02 -11.75 -4.30
N ASN A 104 2.90 -11.77 -3.31
CA ASN A 104 4.29 -11.40 -3.49
C ASN A 104 5.06 -12.42 -4.32
N ALA A 105 4.84 -13.71 -4.10
CA ALA A 105 5.46 -14.77 -4.92
C ALA A 105 5.09 -14.63 -6.41
N ALA A 106 3.86 -14.22 -6.72
CA ALA A 106 3.44 -14.02 -8.10
C ALA A 106 3.94 -12.71 -8.72
N THR A 107 3.98 -11.62 -7.95
CA THR A 107 4.18 -10.28 -8.52
C THR A 107 5.63 -9.75 -8.41
N CYS A 108 6.40 -10.19 -7.40
CA CYS A 108 7.78 -9.72 -7.25
C CYS A 108 8.68 -10.14 -8.43
N TRP A 109 8.40 -11.27 -9.07
CA TRP A 109 9.12 -11.70 -10.29
C TRP A 109 8.86 -10.79 -11.49
N LEU A 110 7.77 -10.03 -11.46
CA LEU A 110 7.44 -9.04 -12.49
C LEU A 110 7.98 -7.64 -12.16
N GLY A 111 8.88 -7.54 -11.18
CA GLY A 111 9.46 -6.27 -10.75
C GLY A 111 8.55 -5.46 -9.82
N HIS A 112 7.47 -6.04 -9.31
CA HIS A 112 6.56 -5.36 -8.39
C HIS A 112 7.15 -5.24 -7.00
N PHE A 113 6.91 -4.11 -6.34
CA PHE A 113 7.26 -3.91 -4.93
C PHE A 113 6.48 -4.87 -4.04
N PRO A 114 7.11 -5.42 -2.98
CA PRO A 114 6.40 -6.25 -2.01
C PRO A 114 5.19 -5.54 -1.42
N SER A 115 4.04 -6.20 -1.47
CA SER A 115 2.76 -5.66 -1.00
C SER A 115 2.25 -6.43 0.21
N CYS A 116 1.42 -5.80 1.02
CA CYS A 116 0.78 -6.44 2.17
C CYS A 116 -0.64 -5.90 2.40
N HIS A 117 -1.41 -6.59 3.23
CA HIS A 117 -2.70 -6.13 3.71
C HIS A 117 -2.48 -5.20 4.90
N GLY A 118 -2.56 -3.89 4.71
CA GLY A 118 -2.35 -2.93 5.79
C GLY A 118 -3.62 -2.67 6.59
N CYS A 119 -3.60 -2.87 7.92
CA CYS A 119 -4.73 -2.57 8.79
C CYS A 119 -5.16 -1.09 8.72
N GLY A 120 -4.21 -0.17 8.59
CA GLY A 120 -4.50 1.26 8.44
C GLY A 120 -5.29 1.59 7.17
N GLY A 121 -5.00 0.92 6.06
CA GLY A 121 -5.75 1.05 4.80
C GLY A 121 -7.19 0.57 4.96
N LEU A 122 -7.39 -0.58 5.59
CA LEU A 122 -8.71 -1.12 5.88
C LEU A 122 -9.52 -0.19 6.80
N ALA A 123 -8.91 0.29 7.89
CA ALA A 123 -9.54 1.22 8.82
C ALA A 123 -9.96 2.52 8.13
N ALA A 124 -9.08 3.11 7.32
CA ALA A 124 -9.37 4.33 6.59
C ALA A 124 -10.50 4.14 5.58
N GLN A 125 -10.48 3.07 4.79
CA GLN A 125 -11.55 2.79 3.83
C GLN A 125 -12.89 2.58 4.52
N HIS A 126 -12.90 1.82 5.61
CA HIS A 126 -14.12 1.61 6.41
C HIS A 126 -14.65 2.93 6.99
N LEU A 127 -13.76 3.81 7.49
CA LEU A 127 -14.12 5.12 8.02
C LEU A 127 -14.77 6.01 6.95
N TYR A 128 -14.30 5.95 5.71
CA TYR A 128 -14.84 6.70 4.57
C TYR A 128 -16.04 6.02 3.88
N GLY A 129 -16.56 4.94 4.46
CA GLY A 129 -17.77 4.29 4.00
C GLY A 129 -17.57 3.22 2.93
N ALA A 130 -16.34 2.88 2.57
CA ALA A 130 -16.04 1.77 1.67
C ALA A 130 -16.28 0.45 2.38
N ARG A 131 -17.33 -0.27 1.98
CA ARG A 131 -17.79 -1.52 2.60
C ARG A 131 -17.61 -2.74 1.69
N THR A 132 -17.23 -2.52 0.45
CA THR A 132 -17.17 -3.55 -0.59
C THR A 132 -15.80 -3.59 -1.26
N GLY A 133 -15.47 -4.71 -1.89
CA GLY A 133 -14.23 -4.86 -2.65
C GLY A 133 -14.12 -3.96 -3.88
N SER A 134 -15.22 -3.35 -4.32
CA SER A 134 -15.22 -2.42 -5.47
C SER A 134 -14.31 -1.20 -5.26
N SER A 135 -14.18 -0.71 -4.03
CA SER A 135 -13.25 0.38 -3.69
C SER A 135 -11.79 -0.01 -3.96
N MET A 136 -11.43 -1.25 -3.64
CA MET A 136 -10.08 -1.78 -3.89
C MET A 136 -9.83 -1.97 -5.39
N ALA A 137 -10.82 -2.48 -6.12
CA ALA A 137 -10.73 -2.63 -7.57
C ALA A 137 -10.55 -1.26 -8.26
N LEU A 138 -11.32 -0.25 -7.86
CA LEU A 138 -11.19 1.11 -8.38
C LEU A 138 -9.81 1.71 -8.08
N MET A 139 -9.32 1.55 -6.86
CA MET A 139 -7.98 1.99 -6.47
C MET A 139 -6.88 1.27 -7.27
N GLY A 140 -7.03 -0.02 -7.53
CA GLY A 140 -6.13 -0.80 -8.36
C GLY A 140 -6.10 -0.31 -9.81
N LEU A 141 -7.27 -0.09 -10.41
CA LEU A 141 -7.40 0.45 -11.77
C LEU A 141 -6.79 1.85 -11.88
N LEU A 142 -7.04 2.72 -10.91
CA LEU A 142 -6.46 4.06 -10.88
C LEU A 142 -4.93 4.01 -10.80
N LYS A 143 -4.37 3.17 -9.94
CA LYS A 143 -2.92 2.97 -9.83
C LYS A 143 -2.32 2.42 -11.12
N MET A 144 -2.99 1.46 -11.76
CA MET A 144 -2.56 0.93 -13.08
C MET A 144 -2.56 2.02 -14.14
N ALA A 145 -3.62 2.82 -14.22
CA ALA A 145 -3.69 3.92 -15.17
C ALA A 145 -2.57 4.96 -14.94
N LEU A 146 -2.31 5.30 -13.67
CA LEU A 146 -1.21 6.21 -13.32
C LEU A 146 0.16 5.62 -13.68
N ALA A 147 0.38 4.34 -13.42
CA ALA A 147 1.64 3.67 -13.78
C ALA A 147 1.85 3.61 -15.29
N LEU A 148 0.80 3.40 -16.08
CA LEU A 148 0.90 3.40 -17.55
C LEU A 148 1.17 4.79 -18.13
N LEU A 149 0.69 5.84 -17.46
CA LEU A 149 0.83 7.22 -17.95
C LEU A 149 2.12 7.90 -17.46
N PHE A 150 2.66 7.52 -16.33
CA PHE A 150 3.75 8.21 -15.64
C PHE A 150 4.90 7.28 -15.20
N GLY A 151 4.77 5.97 -15.38
CA GLY A 151 5.70 4.95 -14.90
C GLY A 151 7.01 4.78 -15.65
#